data_f44a9714ee09f710aac7711feeae14a1
#
_entry.id   f44a9714ee09f710aac7711feeae14a1
#
_cell.length_a   1.000
_cell.length_b   1.000
_cell.length_c   1.000
_cell.angle_alpha   90.00
_cell.angle_beta   90.00
_cell.angle_gamma   90.00
#
_symmetry.space_group_name_H-M   'P 1'
#
loop_
_entity.id
_entity.type
_entity.pdbx_description
1 polymer ?
#
loop_
_entity_poly.entity_id
_entity_poly.type
_entity_poly.pdbx_seq_one_letter_code
_entity_poly.pdbx_strand_id
1 'polypeptide(L)'
;YDVWFHESDLHKSGAVDDVIKILMDKGACYKAEDGAIMYRSAQYASKYGVVNRKKDENADGEEEAKDEVLVRANGIPTYFAADIAYHYNKLAVRGFDRAIDIWGADHHGHVARMKGAMDAVGLDGTKLDVVLMQMVNLMRDGKPVRMSKRTGKAITLTDLLDEVPIDSARFFFNQRESSSTLDFDLDLAVRNDSENPVYYVQYAHARICSVLKKLEAAGVTFEGADALDASLLTDPSEQALLRLLSAFPAEIAAAAEKYDPARITRYVIDIATAFHRFYNACRILEADPAVRQCRMALCLAVRSVIRNVLTMFKVTVPESM
;
A
#
# COMPACT_ATOMS: atom_id res chain seq x y z
N TYR A 1 1.82 8.43 11.53
CA TYR A 1 3.23 8.03 11.71
C TYR A 1 3.56 8.05 13.19
N ASP A 2 4.24 7.00 13.67
CA ASP A 2 4.64 6.89 15.07
C ASP A 2 5.97 7.59 15.33
N VAL A 3 6.84 7.63 14.31
CA VAL A 3 8.15 8.26 14.37
C VAL A 3 8.43 9.05 13.10
N TRP A 4 8.85 10.31 13.28
CA TRP A 4 9.45 11.13 12.22
C TRP A 4 10.97 11.10 12.41
N PHE A 5 11.66 10.42 11.51
CA PHE A 5 13.10 10.24 11.56
C PHE A 5 13.81 11.24 10.65
N HIS A 6 14.83 11.92 11.15
CA HIS A 6 15.61 12.86 10.37
C HIS A 6 16.97 12.25 10.01
N GLU A 7 17.31 12.20 8.74
CA GLU A 7 18.62 11.72 8.25
C GLU A 7 19.78 12.50 8.89
N SER A 8 19.61 13.81 9.12
CA SER A 8 20.61 14.63 9.81
C SER A 8 21.00 14.12 11.20
N ASP A 9 20.15 13.33 11.86
CA ASP A 9 20.46 12.76 13.17
C ASP A 9 21.47 11.62 13.08
N LEU A 10 21.49 10.87 11.95
CA LEU A 10 22.52 9.87 11.68
C LEU A 10 23.92 10.50 11.55
N HIS A 11 24.00 11.63 10.88
CA HIS A 11 25.27 12.37 10.74
C HIS A 11 25.72 12.97 12.09
N LYS A 12 24.81 13.61 12.82
CA LYS A 12 25.14 14.23 14.11
C LYS A 12 25.56 13.23 15.18
N SER A 13 24.96 12.03 15.17
CA SER A 13 25.27 10.96 16.13
C SER A 13 26.54 10.17 15.79
N GLY A 14 27.11 10.34 14.58
CA GLY A 14 28.22 9.54 14.10
C GLY A 14 27.81 8.17 13.54
N ALA A 15 26.52 7.87 13.46
CA ALA A 15 26.02 6.56 13.00
C ALA A 15 26.45 6.21 11.56
N VAL A 16 26.64 7.22 10.70
CA VAL A 16 27.16 7.01 9.34
C VAL A 16 28.61 6.54 9.39
N ASP A 17 29.46 7.17 10.19
CA ASP A 17 30.87 6.83 10.36
C ASP A 17 31.02 5.42 11.00
N ASP A 18 30.17 5.11 11.98
CA ASP A 18 30.14 3.78 12.63
C ASP A 18 29.86 2.67 11.61
N VAL A 19 28.88 2.85 10.74
CA VAL A 19 28.53 1.88 9.70
C VAL A 19 29.65 1.73 8.66
N ILE A 20 30.26 2.84 8.25
CA ILE A 20 31.43 2.80 7.35
C ILE A 20 32.57 2.01 7.99
N LYS A 21 32.82 2.22 9.30
CA LYS A 21 33.81 1.47 10.05
C LYS A 21 33.49 -0.03 10.09
N ILE A 22 32.23 -0.40 10.37
CA ILE A 22 31.79 -1.81 10.35
C ILE A 22 32.09 -2.44 8.98
N LEU A 23 31.77 -1.76 7.89
CA LEU A 23 32.01 -2.23 6.52
C LEU A 23 33.51 -2.39 6.22
N MET A 24 34.34 -1.45 6.69
CA MET A 24 35.79 -1.53 6.56
C MET A 24 36.38 -2.70 7.34
N ASP A 25 35.98 -2.88 8.60
CA ASP A 25 36.45 -3.96 9.48
C ASP A 25 36.07 -5.35 8.96
N LYS A 26 34.96 -5.44 8.23
CA LYS A 26 34.50 -6.67 7.55
C LYS A 26 35.13 -6.88 6.16
N GLY A 27 35.96 -5.96 5.68
CA GLY A 27 36.56 -6.02 4.35
C GLY A 27 35.57 -5.80 3.20
N ALA A 28 34.36 -5.28 3.50
CA ALA A 28 33.33 -4.96 2.51
C ALA A 28 33.61 -3.65 1.78
N CYS A 29 34.57 -2.86 2.26
CA CYS A 29 35.01 -1.60 1.66
C CYS A 29 36.54 -1.57 1.50
N TYR A 30 36.99 -0.68 0.65
CA TYR A 30 38.42 -0.39 0.46
C TYR A 30 38.64 1.10 0.16
N LYS A 31 39.84 1.58 0.38
CA LYS A 31 40.24 2.94 0.03
C LYS A 31 40.81 2.96 -1.38
N ALA A 32 40.26 3.78 -2.25
CA ALA A 32 40.72 4.00 -3.61
C ALA A 32 41.98 4.91 -3.62
N GLU A 33 42.67 4.98 -4.74
CA GLU A 33 43.91 5.76 -4.90
C GLU A 33 43.71 7.27 -4.66
N ASP A 34 42.53 7.80 -5.02
CA ASP A 34 42.14 9.20 -4.79
C ASP A 34 41.69 9.49 -3.35
N GLY A 35 41.68 8.46 -2.50
CA GLY A 35 41.29 8.56 -1.10
C GLY A 35 39.81 8.31 -0.83
N ALA A 36 38.99 8.08 -1.84
CA ALA A 36 37.58 7.69 -1.67
C ALA A 36 37.47 6.32 -0.98
N ILE A 37 36.37 6.11 -0.25
CA ILE A 37 36.01 4.79 0.31
C ILE A 37 34.98 4.16 -0.61
N MET A 38 35.31 2.99 -1.14
CA MET A 38 34.50 2.24 -2.09
C MET A 38 33.89 1.02 -1.41
N TYR A 39 32.61 0.77 -1.63
CA TYR A 39 31.88 -0.43 -1.20
C TYR A 39 31.90 -1.47 -2.31
N ARG A 40 32.22 -2.73 -1.98
CA ARG A 40 32.26 -3.88 -2.89
C ARG A 40 30.84 -4.35 -3.26
N SER A 41 30.10 -3.49 -3.95
CA SER A 41 28.70 -3.69 -4.28
C SER A 41 28.47 -4.96 -5.09
N ALA A 42 29.33 -5.23 -6.08
CA ALA A 42 29.23 -6.42 -6.92
C ALA A 42 29.24 -7.73 -6.12
N GLN A 43 30.09 -7.80 -5.10
CA GLN A 43 30.26 -9.00 -4.27
C GLN A 43 28.97 -9.36 -3.48
N TYR A 44 28.29 -8.36 -2.95
CA TYR A 44 27.15 -8.56 -2.03
C TYR A 44 25.78 -8.47 -2.73
N ALA A 45 25.67 -7.63 -3.77
CA ALA A 45 24.41 -7.39 -4.45
C ALA A 45 24.00 -8.52 -5.41
N SER A 46 24.94 -9.31 -5.92
CA SER A 46 24.70 -10.40 -6.89
C SER A 46 23.67 -11.43 -6.38
N LYS A 47 23.60 -11.66 -5.08
CA LYS A 47 22.61 -12.52 -4.42
C LYS A 47 21.15 -12.05 -4.61
N TYR A 48 20.95 -10.75 -4.83
CA TYR A 48 19.64 -10.10 -4.88
C TYR A 48 19.20 -9.66 -6.27
N GLY A 49 19.97 -9.97 -7.29
CA GLY A 49 19.66 -9.66 -8.69
C GLY A 49 20.75 -8.90 -9.42
N VAL A 50 20.51 -8.56 -10.67
CA VAL A 50 21.49 -7.88 -11.53
C VAL A 50 21.68 -6.44 -11.08
N VAL A 51 22.90 -6.08 -10.73
CA VAL A 51 23.29 -4.71 -10.40
C VAL A 51 23.60 -3.96 -11.70
N ASN A 52 22.70 -3.06 -12.09
CA ASN A 52 22.73 -2.13 -13.23
C ASN A 52 23.81 -2.35 -14.32
N ARG A 53 23.34 -2.73 -15.49
CA ARG A 53 24.06 -2.61 -16.76
C ARG A 53 23.94 -1.15 -17.25
N LYS A 54 25.02 -0.36 -17.25
CA LYS A 54 25.10 0.75 -18.19
C LYS A 54 25.32 0.13 -19.57
N LYS A 55 24.38 0.34 -20.51
CA LYS A 55 24.63 0.10 -21.92
C LYS A 55 25.71 1.07 -22.39
N ASP A 56 26.94 0.61 -22.47
CA ASP A 56 27.89 1.13 -23.44
C ASP A 56 27.59 0.40 -24.76
N GLU A 57 27.13 1.13 -25.75
CA GLU A 57 26.65 0.61 -27.06
C GLU A 57 27.71 -0.10 -27.88
N ASN A 58 28.94 -0.30 -27.39
CA ASN A 58 30.10 -0.82 -28.15
C ASN A 58 30.97 -1.87 -27.43
N ALA A 59 30.47 -2.60 -26.45
CA ALA A 59 31.26 -3.63 -25.77
C ALA A 59 30.55 -5.00 -25.76
N ASP A 60 31.12 -5.94 -26.51
CA ASP A 60 30.90 -7.39 -26.37
C ASP A 60 31.61 -7.91 -25.09
N GLY A 61 31.14 -7.49 -23.91
CA GLY A 61 31.70 -7.91 -22.63
C GLY A 61 30.62 -7.98 -21.55
N GLU A 62 30.68 -9.02 -20.73
CA GLU A 62 29.87 -9.12 -19.52
C GLU A 62 30.10 -7.87 -18.64
N GLU A 63 29.08 -7.03 -18.45
CA GLU A 63 29.20 -5.84 -17.61
C GLU A 63 29.29 -6.25 -16.15
N GLU A 64 30.49 -6.09 -15.57
CA GLU A 64 30.68 -6.22 -14.12
C GLU A 64 29.91 -5.13 -13.36
N ALA A 65 29.23 -5.55 -12.28
CA ALA A 65 28.64 -4.63 -11.34
C ALA A 65 29.72 -3.75 -10.72
N LYS A 66 29.57 -2.42 -10.81
CA LYS A 66 30.55 -1.48 -10.28
C LYS A 66 30.40 -1.29 -8.77
N ASP A 67 31.54 -1.18 -8.09
CA ASP A 67 31.59 -0.78 -6.70
C ASP A 67 31.05 0.65 -6.50
N GLU A 68 30.49 0.91 -5.34
CA GLU A 68 29.82 2.17 -5.02
C GLU A 68 30.65 3.05 -4.08
N VAL A 69 30.65 4.35 -4.32
CA VAL A 69 31.32 5.31 -3.45
C VAL A 69 30.52 5.50 -2.18
N LEU A 70 31.09 5.20 -1.01
CA LEU A 70 30.50 5.54 0.30
C LEU A 70 31.00 6.89 0.83
N VAL A 71 32.30 7.16 0.66
CA VAL A 71 32.89 8.44 1.05
C VAL A 71 33.67 8.98 -0.15
N ARG A 72 33.38 10.20 -0.54
CA ARG A 72 34.08 10.87 -1.63
C ARG A 72 35.53 11.18 -1.23
N ALA A 73 36.39 11.42 -2.19
CA ALA A 73 37.79 11.81 -1.96
C ALA A 73 37.96 13.02 -1.04
N ASN A 74 36.98 13.90 -0.97
CA ASN A 74 36.95 15.07 -0.06
C ASN A 74 36.47 14.73 1.37
N GLY A 75 36.26 13.45 1.70
CA GLY A 75 35.86 13.00 3.02
C GLY A 75 34.34 13.09 3.31
N ILE A 76 33.53 13.50 2.34
CA ILE A 76 32.07 13.65 2.54
C ILE A 76 31.37 12.32 2.23
N PRO A 77 30.60 11.73 3.18
CA PRO A 77 29.77 10.55 2.92
C PRO A 77 28.75 10.79 1.82
N THR A 78 28.40 9.76 1.09
CA THR A 78 27.33 9.79 0.08
C THR A 78 25.97 9.50 0.72
N TYR A 79 24.89 9.76 -0.01
CA TYR A 79 23.55 9.35 0.40
C TYR A 79 23.46 7.84 0.64
N PHE A 80 24.17 7.03 -0.15
CA PHE A 80 24.16 5.59 0.03
C PHE A 80 24.74 5.16 1.39
N ALA A 81 25.77 5.82 1.89
CA ALA A 81 26.31 5.58 3.24
C ALA A 81 25.28 5.93 4.33
N ALA A 82 24.57 7.05 4.17
CA ALA A 82 23.49 7.45 5.08
C ALA A 82 22.31 6.47 5.04
N ASP A 83 21.93 6.00 3.85
CA ASP A 83 20.89 4.99 3.67
C ASP A 83 21.25 3.66 4.36
N ILE A 84 22.49 3.19 4.24
CA ILE A 84 22.96 1.98 4.95
C ILE A 84 22.85 2.19 6.47
N ALA A 85 23.28 3.34 6.97
CA ALA A 85 23.19 3.66 8.40
C ALA A 85 21.74 3.73 8.89
N TYR A 86 20.84 4.23 8.06
CA TYR A 86 19.40 4.26 8.41
C TYR A 86 18.79 2.86 8.48
N HIS A 87 19.10 1.99 7.52
CA HIS A 87 18.63 0.61 7.56
C HIS A 87 19.25 -0.20 8.70
N TYR A 88 20.53 0.05 9.01
CA TYR A 88 21.17 -0.50 10.20
C TYR A 88 20.45 -0.04 11.47
N ASN A 89 20.06 1.24 11.54
CA ASN A 89 19.26 1.76 12.66
C ASN A 89 17.92 1.04 12.77
N LYS A 90 17.19 0.82 11.68
CA LYS A 90 15.90 0.10 11.70
C LYS A 90 16.07 -1.34 12.22
N LEU A 91 17.00 -2.10 11.65
CA LEU A 91 17.08 -3.54 11.88
C LEU A 91 17.93 -3.93 13.11
N ALA A 92 19.04 -3.19 13.39
CA ALA A 92 19.94 -3.51 14.49
C ALA A 92 19.66 -2.68 15.75
N VAL A 93 19.52 -1.35 15.62
CA VAL A 93 19.37 -0.47 16.79
C VAL A 93 17.95 -0.49 17.33
N ARG A 94 16.95 -0.36 16.43
CA ARG A 94 15.53 -0.39 16.81
C ARG A 94 14.96 -1.81 16.90
N GLY A 95 15.67 -2.81 16.37
CA GLY A 95 15.35 -4.22 16.51
C GLY A 95 14.09 -4.65 15.74
N PHE A 96 13.75 -4.01 14.61
CA PHE A 96 12.64 -4.47 13.79
C PHE A 96 12.98 -5.80 13.10
N ASP A 97 12.03 -6.71 13.08
CA ASP A 97 12.16 -8.01 12.40
C ASP A 97 12.16 -7.85 10.88
N ARG A 98 11.49 -6.79 10.37
CA ARG A 98 11.36 -6.49 8.95
C ARG A 98 11.30 -4.97 8.73
N ALA A 99 11.98 -4.50 7.71
CA ALA A 99 11.87 -3.15 7.17
C ALA A 99 11.16 -3.21 5.81
N ILE A 100 10.18 -2.32 5.59
CA ILE A 100 9.46 -2.20 4.32
C ILE A 100 9.66 -0.77 3.84
N ASP A 101 10.36 -0.63 2.73
CA ASP A 101 10.59 0.66 2.10
C ASP A 101 9.68 0.86 0.89
N ILE A 102 9.21 2.08 0.69
CA ILE A 102 8.41 2.45 -0.48
C ILE A 102 9.23 3.45 -1.30
N TRP A 103 9.68 3.02 -2.49
CA TRP A 103 10.53 3.82 -3.38
C TRP A 103 9.89 4.05 -4.73
N GLY A 104 10.30 5.11 -5.43
CA GLY A 104 9.98 5.29 -6.84
C GLY A 104 10.59 4.19 -7.71
N ALA A 105 9.94 3.84 -8.80
CA ALA A 105 10.39 2.76 -9.69
C ALA A 105 11.76 3.04 -10.36
N ASP A 106 12.16 4.31 -10.44
CA ASP A 106 13.48 4.74 -10.88
C ASP A 106 14.63 4.27 -9.98
N HIS A 107 14.33 3.90 -8.72
CA HIS A 107 15.27 3.31 -7.78
C HIS A 107 15.41 1.78 -7.86
N HIS A 108 14.83 1.13 -8.89
CA HIS A 108 14.87 -0.32 -9.06
C HIS A 108 16.29 -0.91 -8.92
N GLY A 109 17.30 -0.30 -9.57
CA GLY A 109 18.69 -0.75 -9.49
C GLY A 109 19.35 -0.59 -8.12
N HIS A 110 18.75 0.16 -7.21
CA HIS A 110 19.27 0.39 -5.86
C HIS A 110 18.89 -0.72 -4.87
N VAL A 111 17.83 -1.47 -5.17
CA VAL A 111 17.28 -2.51 -4.26
C VAL A 111 18.31 -3.59 -3.94
N ALA A 112 18.90 -4.20 -4.96
CA ALA A 112 19.90 -5.27 -4.78
C ALA A 112 21.13 -4.79 -4.01
N ARG A 113 21.58 -3.55 -4.27
CA ARG A 113 22.72 -2.93 -3.59
C ARG A 113 22.45 -2.71 -2.11
N MET A 114 21.26 -2.20 -1.77
CA MET A 114 20.87 -1.96 -0.38
C MET A 114 20.72 -3.26 0.40
N LYS A 115 20.08 -4.29 -0.18
CA LYS A 115 19.99 -5.61 0.43
C LYS A 115 21.38 -6.24 0.64
N GLY A 116 22.25 -6.13 -0.35
CA GLY A 116 23.64 -6.58 -0.24
C GLY A 116 24.42 -5.81 0.84
N ALA A 117 24.18 -4.50 0.98
CA ALA A 117 24.80 -3.71 2.04
C ALA A 117 24.35 -4.15 3.44
N MET A 118 23.11 -4.60 3.59
CA MET A 118 22.64 -5.17 4.86
C MET A 118 23.39 -6.46 5.20
N ASP A 119 23.61 -7.36 4.23
CA ASP A 119 24.46 -8.54 4.44
C ASP A 119 25.91 -8.13 4.81
N ALA A 120 26.45 -7.12 4.13
CA ALA A 120 27.80 -6.65 4.36
C ALA A 120 28.04 -6.07 5.76
N VAL A 121 27.05 -5.36 6.34
CA VAL A 121 27.14 -4.88 7.74
C VAL A 121 26.89 -6.00 8.76
N GLY A 122 26.52 -7.21 8.31
CA GLY A 122 26.29 -8.38 9.17
C GLY A 122 24.84 -8.54 9.60
N LEU A 123 23.92 -7.94 8.88
CA LEU A 123 22.48 -8.17 8.99
C LEU A 123 22.02 -9.17 7.92
N ASP A 124 20.71 -9.41 7.87
CA ASP A 124 20.10 -10.24 6.83
C ASP A 124 19.34 -9.32 5.86
N GLY A 125 19.86 -9.16 4.64
CA GLY A 125 19.24 -8.32 3.60
C GLY A 125 17.84 -8.82 3.15
N THR A 126 17.46 -10.05 3.46
CA THR A 126 16.09 -10.55 3.21
C THR A 126 15.05 -9.94 4.15
N LYS A 127 15.48 -9.32 5.25
CA LYS A 127 14.60 -8.56 6.16
C LYS A 127 14.20 -7.19 5.62
N LEU A 128 14.81 -6.73 4.52
CA LEU A 128 14.43 -5.52 3.82
C LEU A 128 13.55 -5.86 2.62
N ASP A 129 12.29 -5.47 2.66
CA ASP A 129 11.41 -5.49 1.50
C ASP A 129 11.29 -4.10 0.90
N VAL A 130 11.29 -4.02 -0.42
CA VAL A 130 11.15 -2.75 -1.15
C VAL A 130 9.96 -2.82 -2.09
N VAL A 131 9.00 -1.94 -1.86
CA VAL A 131 7.84 -1.75 -2.75
C VAL A 131 8.18 -0.63 -3.73
N LEU A 132 8.31 -0.98 -5.00
CA LEU A 132 8.57 -0.02 -6.06
C LEU A 132 7.26 0.55 -6.59
N MET A 133 7.11 1.87 -6.53
CA MET A 133 5.90 2.55 -6.97
C MET A 133 6.11 3.26 -8.31
N GLN A 134 5.20 3.03 -9.23
CA GLN A 134 5.14 3.75 -10.50
C GLN A 134 4.55 5.16 -10.35
N MET A 135 4.72 5.96 -11.39
CA MET A 135 4.22 7.34 -11.42
C MET A 135 2.69 7.37 -11.37
N VAL A 136 2.17 8.43 -10.74
CA VAL A 136 0.75 8.80 -10.78
C VAL A 136 0.58 9.97 -11.74
N ASN A 137 -0.27 9.80 -12.75
CA ASN A 137 -0.70 10.86 -13.64
C ASN A 137 -2.02 11.44 -13.13
N LEU A 138 -2.10 12.75 -13.00
CA LEU A 138 -3.39 13.42 -12.74
C LEU A 138 -4.09 13.68 -14.06
N MET A 139 -5.36 13.26 -14.16
CA MET A 139 -6.18 13.37 -15.37
C MET A 139 -7.38 14.29 -15.12
N ARG A 140 -7.74 15.11 -16.11
CA ARG A 140 -8.94 15.94 -16.13
C ARG A 140 -9.47 16.02 -17.55
N ASP A 141 -10.77 15.83 -17.74
CA ASP A 141 -11.41 15.74 -19.07
C ASP A 141 -10.67 14.74 -20.00
N GLY A 142 -10.18 13.63 -19.44
CA GLY A 142 -9.41 12.60 -20.16
C GLY A 142 -8.00 13.03 -20.58
N LYS A 143 -7.47 14.15 -20.08
CA LYS A 143 -6.15 14.69 -20.44
C LYS A 143 -5.23 14.83 -19.23
N PRO A 144 -3.91 14.58 -19.37
CA PRO A 144 -2.96 14.78 -18.29
C PRO A 144 -2.89 16.25 -17.83
N VAL A 145 -2.90 16.45 -16.51
CA VAL A 145 -2.74 17.76 -15.87
C VAL A 145 -1.37 17.81 -15.22
N ARG A 146 -0.50 18.69 -15.71
CA ARG A 146 0.90 18.81 -15.22
C ARG A 146 1.14 20.00 -14.31
N MET A 147 0.25 20.98 -14.32
CA MET A 147 0.43 22.25 -13.60
C MET A 147 -0.85 22.62 -12.86
N SER A 148 -0.71 23.15 -11.66
CA SER A 148 -1.81 23.72 -10.88
C SER A 148 -2.39 24.94 -11.60
N LYS A 149 -3.72 24.99 -11.73
CA LYS A 149 -4.43 26.14 -12.30
C LYS A 149 -4.20 27.42 -11.48
N ARG A 150 -4.00 27.29 -10.16
CA ARG A 150 -3.83 28.41 -9.22
C ARG A 150 -2.42 28.99 -9.24
N THR A 151 -1.40 28.14 -9.29
CA THR A 151 0.00 28.57 -9.09
C THR A 151 0.84 28.55 -10.37
N GLY A 152 0.38 27.89 -11.44
CA GLY A 152 1.15 27.67 -12.66
C GLY A 152 2.41 26.80 -12.47
N LYS A 153 2.54 26.15 -11.29
CA LYS A 153 3.64 25.27 -10.92
C LYS A 153 3.17 23.80 -10.91
N ALA A 154 4.08 22.88 -10.68
CA ALA A 154 3.73 21.47 -10.47
C ALA A 154 2.67 21.34 -9.37
N ILE A 155 1.70 20.43 -9.57
CA ILE A 155 0.62 20.18 -8.61
C ILE A 155 1.21 19.53 -7.36
N THR A 156 1.00 20.16 -6.22
CA THR A 156 1.38 19.60 -4.92
C THR A 156 0.26 18.70 -4.36
N LEU A 157 0.58 17.89 -3.35
CA LEU A 157 -0.44 17.13 -2.62
C LEU A 157 -1.50 18.05 -1.99
N THR A 158 -1.09 19.22 -1.51
CA THR A 158 -2.01 20.23 -0.96
C THR A 158 -2.98 20.71 -2.04
N ASP A 159 -2.48 21.05 -3.24
CA ASP A 159 -3.34 21.45 -4.35
C ASP A 159 -4.36 20.37 -4.73
N LEU A 160 -3.95 19.08 -4.69
CA LEU A 160 -4.85 17.97 -4.95
C LEU A 160 -5.93 17.86 -3.86
N LEU A 161 -5.56 17.96 -2.58
CA LEU A 161 -6.50 17.83 -1.47
C LEU A 161 -7.41 19.05 -1.29
N ASP A 162 -7.07 20.20 -1.86
CA ASP A 162 -7.96 21.36 -1.97
C ASP A 162 -9.10 21.14 -2.99
N GLU A 163 -8.90 20.26 -3.98
CA GLU A 163 -9.87 19.95 -5.02
C GLU A 163 -10.63 18.63 -4.79
N VAL A 164 -9.98 17.63 -4.22
CA VAL A 164 -10.50 16.26 -4.11
C VAL A 164 -10.72 15.89 -2.64
N PRO A 165 -11.89 15.31 -2.29
CA PRO A 165 -12.12 14.80 -0.94
C PRO A 165 -11.03 13.81 -0.52
N ILE A 166 -10.55 13.92 0.72
CA ILE A 166 -9.47 13.08 1.24
C ILE A 166 -9.81 11.58 1.17
N ASP A 167 -11.07 11.21 1.32
CA ASP A 167 -11.55 9.82 1.20
C ASP A 167 -11.36 9.29 -0.22
N SER A 168 -11.71 10.10 -1.22
CA SER A 168 -11.49 9.76 -2.63
C SER A 168 -10.00 9.64 -2.92
N ALA A 169 -9.18 10.59 -2.48
CA ALA A 169 -7.74 10.55 -2.69
C ALA A 169 -7.14 9.25 -2.11
N ARG A 170 -7.44 8.93 -0.83
CA ARG A 170 -6.94 7.72 -0.18
C ARG A 170 -7.38 6.43 -0.86
N PHE A 171 -8.62 6.37 -1.30
CA PHE A 171 -9.15 5.19 -1.96
C PHE A 171 -8.55 4.99 -3.35
N PHE A 172 -8.51 6.05 -4.17
CA PHE A 172 -8.02 6.00 -5.55
C PHE A 172 -6.53 5.68 -5.63
N PHE A 173 -5.68 6.26 -4.75
CA PHE A 173 -4.26 5.92 -4.71
C PHE A 173 -4.00 4.43 -4.41
N ASN A 174 -4.96 3.75 -3.80
CA ASN A 174 -4.88 2.33 -3.47
C ASN A 174 -5.65 1.42 -4.44
N GLN A 175 -6.14 1.92 -5.59
CA GLN A 175 -6.87 1.10 -6.56
C GLN A 175 -5.99 0.35 -7.56
N ARG A 176 -4.73 0.74 -7.68
CA ARG A 176 -3.76 0.10 -8.57
C ARG A 176 -2.62 -0.52 -7.78
N GLU A 177 -2.08 -1.60 -8.32
CA GLU A 177 -0.86 -2.20 -7.81
C GLU A 177 0.30 -1.21 -7.95
N SER A 178 1.24 -1.22 -7.00
CA SER A 178 2.37 -0.30 -6.98
C SER A 178 3.21 -0.34 -8.26
N SER A 179 3.30 -1.51 -8.90
CA SER A 179 4.03 -1.73 -10.16
C SER A 179 3.36 -1.14 -11.40
N SER A 180 2.11 -0.66 -11.29
CA SER A 180 1.32 -0.14 -12.41
C SER A 180 1.17 1.37 -12.30
N THR A 181 1.28 2.08 -13.42
CA THR A 181 0.96 3.51 -13.49
C THR A 181 -0.51 3.75 -13.15
N LEU A 182 -0.76 4.72 -12.28
CA LEU A 182 -2.11 5.16 -11.92
C LEU A 182 -2.45 6.45 -12.70
N ASP A 183 -3.50 6.39 -13.51
CA ASP A 183 -4.17 7.58 -14.04
C ASP A 183 -5.27 7.98 -13.03
N PHE A 184 -4.98 9.00 -12.23
CA PHE A 184 -5.89 9.53 -11.22
C PHE A 184 -6.85 10.53 -11.85
N ASP A 185 -8.10 10.12 -12.02
CA ASP A 185 -9.16 10.94 -12.59
C ASP A 185 -9.74 11.90 -11.55
N LEU A 186 -9.42 13.19 -11.71
CA LEU A 186 -9.86 14.26 -10.81
C LEU A 186 -11.38 14.49 -10.89
N ASP A 187 -11.96 14.31 -12.08
CA ASP A 187 -13.38 14.56 -12.29
C ASP A 187 -14.21 13.43 -11.65
N LEU A 188 -13.76 12.19 -11.79
CA LEU A 188 -14.38 11.03 -11.15
C LEU A 188 -14.25 11.09 -9.63
N ALA A 189 -13.12 11.55 -9.11
CA ALA A 189 -12.83 11.57 -7.67
C ALA A 189 -13.73 12.52 -6.87
N VAL A 190 -14.34 13.54 -7.51
CA VAL A 190 -15.26 14.49 -6.87
C VAL A 190 -16.75 14.14 -7.05
N ARG A 191 -17.06 13.10 -7.81
CA ARG A 191 -18.45 12.70 -8.06
C ARG A 191 -19.11 12.09 -6.82
N ASN A 192 -20.38 12.41 -6.63
CA ASN A 192 -21.22 11.86 -5.56
C ASN A 192 -22.28 10.91 -6.15
N ASP A 193 -21.83 9.91 -6.92
CA ASP A 193 -22.68 8.90 -7.53
C ASP A 193 -21.97 7.54 -7.63
N SER A 194 -22.67 6.55 -8.20
CA SER A 194 -22.19 5.17 -8.28
C SER A 194 -20.97 4.94 -9.19
N GLU A 195 -20.56 5.92 -9.99
CA GLU A 195 -19.35 5.82 -10.79
C GLU A 195 -18.10 6.06 -9.94
N ASN A 196 -18.20 6.87 -8.87
CA ASN A 196 -17.12 7.03 -7.91
C ASN A 196 -17.06 5.81 -6.98
N PRO A 197 -16.00 4.97 -7.04
CA PRO A 197 -15.95 3.71 -6.31
C PRO A 197 -15.96 3.87 -4.79
N VAL A 198 -15.37 4.93 -4.23
CA VAL A 198 -15.42 5.14 -2.78
C VAL A 198 -16.83 5.53 -2.34
N TYR A 199 -17.48 6.42 -3.09
CA TYR A 199 -18.89 6.77 -2.84
C TYR A 199 -19.79 5.54 -2.91
N TYR A 200 -19.59 4.69 -3.92
CA TYR A 200 -20.36 3.46 -4.10
C TYR A 200 -20.26 2.50 -2.91
N VAL A 201 -19.04 2.32 -2.37
CA VAL A 201 -18.82 1.48 -1.17
C VAL A 201 -19.41 2.13 0.08
N GLN A 202 -19.23 3.44 0.27
CA GLN A 202 -19.83 4.17 1.38
C GLN A 202 -21.36 4.12 1.34
N TYR A 203 -21.94 4.26 0.15
CA TYR A 203 -23.38 4.15 -0.04
C TYR A 203 -23.93 2.76 0.31
N ALA A 204 -23.18 1.67 0.00
CA ALA A 204 -23.57 0.33 0.44
C ALA A 204 -23.64 0.25 1.96
N HIS A 205 -22.66 0.79 2.69
CA HIS A 205 -22.65 0.83 4.14
C HIS A 205 -23.86 1.63 4.70
N ALA A 206 -24.07 2.84 4.21
CA ALA A 206 -25.18 3.70 4.64
C ALA A 206 -26.55 3.05 4.36
N ARG A 207 -26.70 2.37 3.22
CA ARG A 207 -27.92 1.61 2.89
C ARG A 207 -28.17 0.47 3.88
N ILE A 208 -27.14 -0.29 4.26
CA ILE A 208 -27.28 -1.34 5.28
C ILE A 208 -27.71 -0.73 6.60
N CYS A 209 -27.11 0.36 7.04
CA CYS A 209 -27.50 1.04 8.27
C CYS A 209 -28.97 1.48 8.23
N SER A 210 -29.44 1.99 7.09
CA SER A 210 -30.85 2.36 6.90
C SER A 210 -31.79 1.16 6.96
N VAL A 211 -31.41 0.01 6.40
CA VAL A 211 -32.19 -1.23 6.48
C VAL A 211 -32.32 -1.72 7.92
N LEU A 212 -31.19 -1.75 8.64
CA LEU A 212 -31.19 -2.19 10.04
C LEU A 212 -32.01 -1.27 10.94
N LYS A 213 -31.96 0.05 10.75
CA LYS A 213 -32.79 1.02 11.44
C LYS A 213 -34.29 0.82 11.16
N LYS A 214 -34.67 0.47 9.91
CA LYS A 214 -36.07 0.16 9.56
C LYS A 214 -36.56 -1.13 10.22
N LEU A 215 -35.73 -2.15 10.30
CA LEU A 215 -36.03 -3.40 10.99
C LEU A 215 -36.25 -3.17 12.50
N GLU A 216 -35.35 -2.41 13.12
CA GLU A 216 -35.47 -2.03 14.54
C GLU A 216 -36.77 -1.23 14.82
N ALA A 217 -37.09 -0.25 13.96
CA ALA A 217 -38.31 0.52 14.06
C ALA A 217 -39.57 -0.34 13.88
N ALA A 218 -39.48 -1.47 13.18
CA ALA A 218 -40.56 -2.47 13.05
C ALA A 218 -40.57 -3.50 14.21
N GLY A 219 -39.75 -3.30 15.24
CA GLY A 219 -39.64 -4.22 16.39
C GLY A 219 -38.87 -5.51 16.10
N VAL A 220 -38.10 -5.56 15.01
CA VAL A 220 -37.32 -6.74 14.60
C VAL A 220 -35.86 -6.55 15.07
N THR A 221 -35.45 -7.42 15.96
CA THR A 221 -34.05 -7.46 16.48
C THR A 221 -33.31 -8.69 15.96
N PHE A 222 -31.98 -8.60 15.86
CA PHE A 222 -31.17 -9.74 15.53
C PHE A 222 -30.97 -10.63 16.76
N GLU A 223 -31.32 -11.92 16.66
CA GLU A 223 -31.34 -12.87 17.76
C GLU A 223 -29.99 -13.54 18.02
N GLY A 224 -28.97 -13.27 17.22
CA GLY A 224 -27.65 -13.85 17.34
C GLY A 224 -27.33 -14.91 16.29
N ALA A 225 -26.07 -15.29 16.21
CA ALA A 225 -25.60 -16.22 15.16
C ALA A 225 -25.95 -17.69 15.45
N ASP A 226 -26.11 -18.06 16.72
CA ASP A 226 -26.31 -19.45 17.14
C ASP A 226 -27.67 -20.04 16.74
N ALA A 227 -28.65 -19.16 16.46
CA ALA A 227 -30.00 -19.53 16.05
C ALA A 227 -30.21 -19.55 14.52
N LEU A 228 -29.15 -19.32 13.74
CA LEU A 228 -29.27 -19.20 12.29
C LEU A 228 -29.21 -20.55 11.58
N ASP A 229 -30.14 -20.77 10.68
CA ASP A 229 -30.08 -21.86 9.70
C ASP A 229 -29.65 -21.29 8.33
N ALA A 230 -28.36 -21.34 8.03
CA ALA A 230 -27.83 -20.81 6.75
C ALA A 230 -28.37 -21.55 5.52
N SER A 231 -28.98 -22.73 5.65
CA SER A 231 -29.59 -23.47 4.54
C SER A 231 -30.80 -22.75 3.96
N LEU A 232 -31.38 -21.81 4.71
CA LEU A 232 -32.50 -20.96 4.30
C LEU A 232 -32.09 -19.87 3.29
N LEU A 233 -30.80 -19.59 3.14
CA LEU A 233 -30.26 -18.64 2.16
C LEU A 233 -30.11 -19.34 0.79
N THR A 234 -31.20 -19.44 0.05
CA THR A 234 -31.27 -20.22 -1.19
C THR A 234 -31.16 -19.39 -2.46
N ASP A 235 -31.35 -18.07 -2.38
CA ASP A 235 -31.20 -17.19 -3.54
C ASP A 235 -29.74 -17.13 -4.02
N PRO A 236 -29.49 -17.19 -5.34
CA PRO A 236 -28.13 -17.11 -5.86
C PRO A 236 -27.35 -15.86 -5.42
N SER A 237 -28.02 -14.73 -5.18
CA SER A 237 -27.37 -13.49 -4.70
C SER A 237 -26.94 -13.61 -3.23
N GLU A 238 -27.70 -14.29 -2.39
CA GLU A 238 -27.34 -14.61 -1.00
C GLU A 238 -26.11 -15.50 -0.94
N GLN A 239 -26.10 -16.56 -1.75
CA GLN A 239 -24.98 -17.49 -1.81
C GLN A 239 -23.70 -16.86 -2.40
N ALA A 240 -23.84 -15.98 -3.40
CA ALA A 240 -22.71 -15.24 -3.95
C ALA A 240 -22.09 -14.31 -2.89
N LEU A 241 -22.93 -13.64 -2.11
CA LEU A 241 -22.48 -12.75 -1.04
C LEU A 241 -21.80 -13.54 0.11
N LEU A 242 -22.33 -14.69 0.50
CA LEU A 242 -21.70 -15.59 1.48
C LEU A 242 -20.31 -16.04 1.04
N ARG A 243 -20.14 -16.45 -0.22
CA ARG A 243 -18.83 -16.85 -0.77
C ARG A 243 -17.83 -15.72 -0.70
N LEU A 244 -18.22 -14.50 -1.07
CA LEU A 244 -17.34 -13.34 -0.97
C LEU A 244 -16.96 -13.05 0.49
N LEU A 245 -17.93 -13.05 1.41
CA LEU A 245 -17.67 -12.81 2.83
C LEU A 245 -16.70 -13.84 3.42
N SER A 246 -16.84 -15.12 3.07
CA SER A 246 -15.95 -16.19 3.54
C SER A 246 -14.52 -16.04 3.03
N ALA A 247 -14.30 -15.38 1.90
CA ALA A 247 -12.98 -15.14 1.31
C ALA A 247 -12.21 -14.00 2.02
N PHE A 248 -12.86 -13.16 2.83
CA PHE A 248 -12.26 -11.95 3.40
C PHE A 248 -10.93 -12.19 4.13
N PRO A 249 -10.79 -13.19 5.04
CA PRO A 249 -9.52 -13.43 5.73
C PRO A 249 -8.38 -13.80 4.75
N ALA A 250 -8.68 -14.59 3.72
CA ALA A 250 -7.70 -14.98 2.71
C ALA A 250 -7.29 -13.79 1.81
N GLU A 251 -8.23 -12.89 1.47
CA GLU A 251 -7.95 -11.67 0.72
C GLU A 251 -7.01 -10.73 1.50
N ILE A 252 -7.25 -10.55 2.80
CA ILE A 252 -6.37 -9.76 3.68
C ILE A 252 -4.97 -10.38 3.76
N ALA A 253 -4.87 -11.69 3.98
CA ALA A 253 -3.59 -12.38 4.07
C ALA A 253 -2.78 -12.24 2.77
N ALA A 254 -3.42 -12.45 1.62
CA ALA A 254 -2.77 -12.34 0.32
C ALA A 254 -2.35 -10.89 -0.02
N ALA A 255 -3.15 -9.90 0.37
CA ALA A 255 -2.79 -8.49 0.20
C ALA A 255 -1.59 -8.10 1.08
N ALA A 256 -1.56 -8.58 2.33
CA ALA A 256 -0.46 -8.33 3.27
C ALA A 256 0.84 -8.99 2.79
N GLU A 257 0.78 -10.24 2.34
CA GLU A 257 1.95 -10.97 1.82
C GLU A 257 2.60 -10.28 0.62
N LYS A 258 1.77 -9.69 -0.26
CA LYS A 258 2.22 -9.04 -1.50
C LYS A 258 2.40 -7.53 -1.38
N TYR A 259 2.10 -6.93 -0.23
CA TYR A 259 2.02 -5.47 -0.06
C TYR A 259 1.10 -4.80 -1.10
N ASP A 260 0.00 -5.48 -1.46
CA ASP A 260 -0.95 -5.04 -2.49
C ASP A 260 -2.30 -4.57 -1.90
N PRO A 261 -2.41 -3.29 -1.50
CA PRO A 261 -3.68 -2.74 -1.03
C PRO A 261 -4.76 -2.70 -2.12
N ALA A 262 -4.38 -2.70 -3.40
CA ALA A 262 -5.34 -2.67 -4.51
C ALA A 262 -6.22 -3.93 -4.56
N ARG A 263 -5.73 -5.05 -4.04
CA ARG A 263 -6.52 -6.25 -3.86
C ARG A 263 -7.73 -6.01 -2.96
N ILE A 264 -7.54 -5.27 -1.87
CA ILE A 264 -8.58 -5.01 -0.88
C ILE A 264 -9.58 -3.96 -1.39
N THR A 265 -9.13 -2.96 -2.14
CA THR A 265 -10.06 -1.98 -2.75
C THR A 265 -10.95 -2.64 -3.81
N ARG A 266 -10.41 -3.52 -4.64
CA ARG A 266 -11.19 -4.33 -5.59
C ARG A 266 -12.22 -5.22 -4.86
N TYR A 267 -11.74 -5.94 -3.85
CA TYR A 267 -12.59 -6.84 -3.07
C TYR A 267 -13.77 -6.12 -2.40
N VAL A 268 -13.57 -4.94 -1.79
CA VAL A 268 -14.67 -4.23 -1.13
C VAL A 268 -15.67 -3.65 -2.14
N ILE A 269 -15.25 -3.31 -3.36
CA ILE A 269 -16.14 -2.94 -4.47
C ILE A 269 -17.01 -4.14 -4.87
N ASP A 270 -16.42 -5.33 -4.96
CA ASP A 270 -17.15 -6.57 -5.27
C ASP A 270 -18.17 -6.91 -4.17
N ILE A 271 -17.80 -6.75 -2.90
CA ILE A 271 -18.72 -6.89 -1.74
C ILE A 271 -19.89 -5.92 -1.88
N ALA A 272 -19.63 -4.63 -2.15
CA ALA A 272 -20.68 -3.63 -2.32
C ALA A 272 -21.62 -3.98 -3.50
N THR A 273 -21.03 -4.43 -4.60
CA THR A 273 -21.77 -4.86 -5.81
C THR A 273 -22.66 -6.06 -5.52
N ALA A 274 -22.12 -7.08 -4.86
CA ALA A 274 -22.88 -8.27 -4.47
C ALA A 274 -24.00 -7.93 -3.47
N PHE A 275 -23.72 -7.04 -2.52
CA PHE A 275 -24.72 -6.54 -1.59
C PHE A 275 -25.87 -5.83 -2.32
N HIS A 276 -25.60 -4.95 -3.26
CA HIS A 276 -26.67 -4.26 -4.02
C HIS A 276 -27.52 -5.24 -4.84
N ARG A 277 -26.91 -6.29 -5.42
CA ARG A 277 -27.66 -7.36 -6.11
C ARG A 277 -28.56 -8.12 -5.16
N PHE A 278 -28.03 -8.54 -4.01
CA PHE A 278 -28.79 -9.19 -2.94
C PHE A 278 -29.95 -8.31 -2.46
N TYR A 279 -29.70 -7.05 -2.15
CA TYR A 279 -30.71 -6.11 -1.67
C TYR A 279 -31.86 -5.90 -2.67
N ASN A 280 -31.56 -5.89 -3.97
CA ASN A 280 -32.56 -5.74 -5.02
C ASN A 280 -33.37 -7.04 -5.27
N ALA A 281 -32.74 -8.20 -5.11
CA ALA A 281 -33.37 -9.51 -5.34
C ALA A 281 -34.20 -9.98 -4.13
N CYS A 282 -33.71 -9.71 -2.91
CA CYS A 282 -34.25 -10.29 -1.68
C CYS A 282 -34.92 -9.25 -0.78
N ARG A 283 -36.21 -9.43 -0.54
CA ARG A 283 -36.92 -8.62 0.48
C ARG A 283 -36.47 -9.04 1.87
N ILE A 284 -36.10 -8.10 2.73
CA ILE A 284 -35.61 -8.41 4.08
C ILE A 284 -36.75 -8.30 5.11
N LEU A 285 -37.44 -7.18 5.13
CA LEU A 285 -38.47 -6.92 6.14
C LEU A 285 -39.69 -7.86 6.00
N GLU A 286 -40.11 -8.11 4.77
CA GLU A 286 -41.29 -8.93 4.44
C GLU A 286 -40.99 -10.43 4.34
N ALA A 287 -39.73 -10.85 4.57
CA ALA A 287 -39.34 -12.25 4.54
C ALA A 287 -39.90 -13.02 5.74
N ASP A 288 -40.01 -14.35 5.57
CA ASP A 288 -40.28 -15.26 6.69
C ASP A 288 -39.31 -14.98 7.86
N PRO A 289 -39.78 -15.02 9.13
CA PRO A 289 -38.95 -14.66 10.28
C PRO A 289 -37.56 -15.34 10.33
N ALA A 290 -37.48 -16.63 10.02
CA ALA A 290 -36.22 -17.35 10.05
C ALA A 290 -35.26 -16.90 8.91
N VAL A 291 -35.82 -16.74 7.70
CA VAL A 291 -35.07 -16.21 6.53
C VAL A 291 -34.59 -14.78 6.80
N ARG A 292 -35.46 -13.97 7.42
CA ARG A 292 -35.16 -12.59 7.78
C ARG A 292 -33.95 -12.49 8.72
N GLN A 293 -33.88 -13.36 9.74
CA GLN A 293 -32.70 -13.42 10.65
C GLN A 293 -31.43 -13.74 9.88
N CYS A 294 -31.46 -14.68 8.96
CA CYS A 294 -30.30 -15.01 8.10
C CYS A 294 -29.88 -13.82 7.20
N ARG A 295 -30.86 -13.12 6.61
CA ARG A 295 -30.59 -11.91 5.79
C ARG A 295 -30.07 -10.74 6.62
N MET A 296 -30.53 -10.59 7.86
CA MET A 296 -29.98 -9.62 8.81
C MET A 296 -28.51 -9.94 9.12
N ALA A 297 -28.18 -11.21 9.35
CA ALA A 297 -26.80 -11.65 9.56
C ALA A 297 -25.89 -11.30 8.38
N LEU A 298 -26.35 -11.53 7.13
CA LEU A 298 -25.63 -11.10 5.92
C LEU A 298 -25.39 -9.59 5.91
N CYS A 299 -26.43 -8.78 6.19
CA CYS A 299 -26.28 -7.33 6.26
C CYS A 299 -25.26 -6.91 7.31
N LEU A 300 -25.29 -7.50 8.49
CA LEU A 300 -24.35 -7.21 9.58
C LEU A 300 -22.90 -7.59 9.21
N ALA A 301 -22.71 -8.76 8.57
CA ALA A 301 -21.40 -9.20 8.10
C ALA A 301 -20.83 -8.27 7.02
N VAL A 302 -21.63 -7.91 6.01
CA VAL A 302 -21.22 -6.97 4.96
C VAL A 302 -20.85 -5.61 5.56
N ARG A 303 -21.70 -5.08 6.47
CA ARG A 303 -21.42 -3.83 7.17
C ARG A 303 -20.07 -3.87 7.89
N SER A 304 -19.79 -4.96 8.58
CA SER A 304 -18.54 -5.15 9.32
C SER A 304 -17.33 -5.20 8.38
N VAL A 305 -17.41 -5.93 7.26
CA VAL A 305 -16.33 -6.01 6.27
C VAL A 305 -16.07 -4.64 5.63
N ILE A 306 -17.12 -3.94 5.17
CA ILE A 306 -16.97 -2.61 4.58
C ILE A 306 -16.34 -1.64 5.58
N ARG A 307 -16.84 -1.62 6.84
CA ARG A 307 -16.27 -0.78 7.90
C ARG A 307 -14.81 -1.08 8.13
N ASN A 308 -14.43 -2.35 8.27
CA ASN A 308 -13.05 -2.75 8.50
C ASN A 308 -12.14 -2.27 7.37
N VAL A 309 -12.54 -2.49 6.11
CA VAL A 309 -11.76 -2.07 4.94
C VAL A 309 -11.63 -0.55 4.88
N LEU A 310 -12.72 0.20 4.95
CA LEU A 310 -12.66 1.66 4.90
C LEU A 310 -11.82 2.23 6.05
N THR A 311 -11.91 1.64 7.25
CA THR A 311 -11.10 2.04 8.41
C THR A 311 -9.60 1.79 8.18
N MET A 312 -9.22 0.65 7.56
CA MET A 312 -7.83 0.37 7.20
C MET A 312 -7.25 1.47 6.29
N PHE A 313 -8.04 1.96 5.33
CA PHE A 313 -7.64 3.05 4.43
C PHE A 313 -7.80 4.45 5.03
N LYS A 314 -8.28 4.56 6.28
CA LYS A 314 -8.61 5.85 6.92
C LYS A 314 -9.63 6.66 6.10
N VAL A 315 -10.57 5.95 5.47
CA VAL A 315 -11.74 6.49 4.76
C VAL A 315 -12.91 6.51 5.71
N THR A 316 -13.75 7.54 5.63
CA THR A 316 -14.92 7.67 6.49
C THR A 316 -15.96 6.57 6.20
N VAL A 317 -16.72 6.21 7.24
CA VAL A 317 -17.74 5.14 7.20
C VAL A 317 -19.08 5.74 7.55
N PRO A 318 -19.80 6.39 6.59
CA PRO A 318 -21.04 7.08 6.87
C PRO A 318 -22.17 6.09 7.16
N GLU A 319 -23.03 6.43 8.12
CA GLU A 319 -24.26 5.67 8.41
C GLU A 319 -25.49 6.18 7.65
N SER A 320 -25.35 7.33 7.01
CA SER A 320 -26.38 7.96 6.15
C SER A 320 -25.71 8.78 5.05
N MET A 321 -26.27 8.75 3.88
CA MET A 321 -25.86 9.54 2.70
C MET A 321 -27.11 10.03 1.96
#